data_78963ec6029899d8447e0d74992b9e3b
#
_entry.id   78963ec6029899d8447e0d74992b9e3b
#
_cell.length_a   1.000
_cell.length_b   1.000
_cell.length_c   1.000
_cell.angle_alpha   90.00
_cell.angle_beta   90.00
_cell.angle_gamma   90.00
#
_symmetry.space_group_name_H-M   'P 1'
#
loop_
_entity.id
_entity.type
_entity.pdbx_description
1 polymer ?
#
loop_
_entity_poly.entity_id
_entity_poly.type
_entity_poly.pdbx_seq_one_letter_code
_entity_poly.pdbx_strand_id
1 'polypeptide(L)' 'MSRYAPSEIEPKWQSAWNEAEVFLAQRDESKPKYYVLEMFPYPSGRIHIGHVRNYTMGDVVARYKSATGHNV' A
#
# COMPACT_ATOMS: atom_id res chain seq x y z
N MET A 1 28.04 -3.33 6.58
CA MET A 1 26.76 -3.35 5.90
C MET A 1 25.76 -4.19 6.68
N SER A 2 24.61 -3.65 6.97
CA SER A 2 23.60 -4.37 7.73
C SER A 2 22.88 -5.38 6.85
N ARG A 3 22.47 -6.49 7.44
CA ARG A 3 21.71 -7.50 6.74
C ARG A 3 20.26 -7.04 6.58
N TYR A 4 19.60 -7.56 5.57
CA TYR A 4 18.17 -7.41 5.44
C TYR A 4 17.47 -8.18 6.56
N ALA A 5 16.80 -7.45 7.44
CA ALA A 5 16.13 -8.01 8.61
C ALA A 5 14.67 -7.58 8.60
N PRO A 6 13.79 -8.29 7.87
CA PRO A 6 12.39 -7.85 7.73
C PRO A 6 11.64 -7.78 9.06
N SER A 7 11.97 -8.64 10.02
CA SER A 7 11.32 -8.60 11.33
C SER A 7 11.58 -7.31 12.10
N GLU A 8 12.64 -6.58 11.77
CA GLU A 8 12.97 -5.29 12.38
C GLU A 8 12.58 -4.12 11.49
N ILE A 9 12.83 -4.25 10.18
CA ILE A 9 12.64 -3.17 9.21
C ILE A 9 11.16 -2.94 8.92
N GLU A 10 10.40 -3.99 8.72
CA GLU A 10 8.99 -3.86 8.36
C GLU A 10 8.14 -3.18 9.43
N PRO A 11 8.21 -3.61 10.73
CA PRO A 11 7.46 -2.89 11.75
C PRO A 11 7.89 -1.45 11.92
N LYS A 12 9.19 -1.17 11.77
CA LYS A 12 9.72 0.19 11.86
C LYS A 12 9.07 1.11 10.82
N TRP A 13 9.05 0.68 9.57
CA TRP A 13 8.51 1.50 8.49
C TRP A 13 7.00 1.58 8.52
N GLN A 14 6.31 0.50 8.91
CA GLN A 14 4.87 0.53 9.08
C GLN A 14 4.46 1.55 10.15
N SER A 15 5.20 1.59 11.26
CA SER A 15 4.95 2.57 12.32
C SER A 15 5.20 4.00 11.82
N ALA A 16 6.30 4.21 11.10
CA ALA A 16 6.63 5.52 10.54
C ALA A 16 5.57 5.99 9.55
N TRP A 17 5.09 5.10 8.70
CA TRP A 17 4.03 5.43 7.73
C TRP A 17 2.72 5.77 8.43
N ASN A 18 2.37 5.06 9.50
CA ASN A 18 1.15 5.35 10.26
C ASN A 18 1.23 6.70 10.95
N GLU A 19 2.37 7.02 11.55
CA GLU A 19 2.56 8.31 12.23
C GLU A 19 2.52 9.48 11.23
N ALA A 20 3.13 9.30 10.07
CA ALA A 20 3.16 10.34 9.03
C ALA A 20 1.88 10.37 8.19
N GLU A 21 0.99 9.39 8.36
CA GLU A 21 -0.24 9.26 7.57
C GLU A 21 0.01 9.30 6.06
N VAL A 22 1.07 8.63 5.62
CA VAL A 22 1.55 8.69 4.23
C VAL A 22 0.49 8.24 3.23
N PHE A 23 -0.30 7.25 3.61
CA PHE A 23 -1.29 6.66 2.70
C PHE A 23 -2.71 7.14 2.97
N LEU A 24 -2.88 8.10 3.86
CA LEU A 24 -4.20 8.65 4.13
C LEU A 24 -4.65 9.54 2.97
N ALA A 25 -5.76 9.16 2.36
CA ALA A 25 -6.36 9.97 1.31
C ALA A 25 -7.28 11.02 1.92
N GLN A 26 -7.12 12.26 1.50
CA GLN A 26 -7.98 13.35 1.93
C GLN A 26 -8.60 14.00 0.70
N ARG A 27 -9.77 14.60 0.88
CA ARG A 27 -10.39 15.30 -0.22
C ARG A 27 -9.52 16.49 -0.64
N ASP A 28 -9.03 16.45 -1.87
CA ASP A 28 -8.18 17.49 -2.42
C ASP A 28 -8.54 17.72 -3.87
N GLU A 29 -9.20 18.83 -4.14
CA GLU A 29 -9.68 19.18 -5.48
C GLU A 29 -8.55 19.65 -6.39
N SER A 30 -7.38 19.98 -5.83
CA SER A 30 -6.22 20.39 -6.61
C SER A 30 -5.50 19.24 -7.29
N LYS A 31 -5.80 17.98 -6.88
CA LYS A 31 -5.15 16.79 -7.43
C LYS A 31 -6.18 15.90 -8.14
N PRO A 32 -5.81 15.31 -9.29
CA PRO A 32 -6.68 14.34 -9.93
C PRO A 32 -6.94 13.15 -9.01
N LYS A 33 -8.17 12.71 -8.96
CA LYS A 33 -8.58 11.58 -8.15
C LYS A 33 -8.25 10.27 -8.85
N TYR A 34 -7.75 9.30 -8.11
CA TYR A 34 -7.50 7.95 -8.60
C TYR A 34 -7.94 6.94 -7.57
N TYR A 35 -8.80 6.02 -7.96
CA TYR A 35 -9.38 5.02 -7.06
C TYR A 35 -8.84 3.65 -7.43
N VAL A 36 -8.24 2.97 -6.44
CA VAL A 36 -7.72 1.61 -6.61
C VAL A 36 -8.54 0.68 -5.73
N LEU A 37 -9.15 -0.31 -6.33
CA LEU A 37 -9.95 -1.29 -5.62
C LEU A 37 -9.47 -2.69 -5.96
N GLU A 38 -9.32 -3.51 -4.94
CA GLU A 38 -8.96 -4.91 -5.09
C GLU A 38 -9.99 -5.78 -4.40
N MET A 39 -10.10 -7.04 -4.88
CA MET A 39 -10.97 -8.01 -4.24
C MET A 39 -10.37 -8.44 -2.91
N PHE A 40 -11.16 -8.39 -1.84
CA PHE A 40 -10.70 -8.86 -0.55
C PHE A 40 -10.64 -10.40 -0.54
N PRO A 41 -9.76 -11.01 0.29
CA PRO A 41 -9.67 -12.46 0.36
C PRO A 41 -10.89 -13.06 1.08
N TYR A 42 -11.34 -14.23 0.59
CA TYR A 42 -12.42 -14.95 1.25
C TYR A 42 -11.92 -15.55 2.57
N PRO A 43 -12.77 -15.54 3.63
CA PRO A 43 -12.38 -16.13 4.92
C PRO A 43 -12.40 -17.65 4.94
N SER A 44 -12.72 -18.30 3.83
CA SER A 44 -12.83 -19.74 3.73
C SER A 44 -11.50 -20.47 3.66
N GLY A 45 -10.37 -19.75 3.57
CA GLY A 45 -9.06 -20.36 3.45
C GLY A 45 -7.95 -19.38 3.73
N ARG A 46 -6.72 -19.90 3.68
CA ARG A 46 -5.53 -19.07 3.85
C ARG A 46 -5.27 -18.24 2.61
N ILE A 47 -4.64 -17.10 2.77
CA ILE A 47 -4.14 -16.35 1.63
C ILE A 47 -3.02 -17.14 0.96
N HIS A 48 -2.91 -17.02 -0.35
CA HIS A 48 -1.95 -17.75 -1.16
C HIS A 48 -1.18 -16.80 -2.07
N ILE A 49 -0.27 -17.37 -2.87
CA ILE A 49 0.60 -16.56 -3.73
C ILE A 49 -0.20 -15.70 -4.73
N GLY A 50 -1.37 -16.16 -5.14
CA GLY A 50 -2.25 -15.36 -5.99
C GLY A 50 -2.71 -14.08 -5.33
N HIS A 51 -2.97 -14.11 -4.03
CA HIS A 51 -3.30 -12.91 -3.26
C HIS A 51 -2.11 -11.96 -3.20
N VAL A 52 -0.90 -12.49 -2.99
CA VAL A 52 0.32 -11.67 -3.00
C VAL A 52 0.46 -10.95 -4.33
N ARG A 53 0.26 -11.67 -5.44
CA ARG A 53 0.33 -11.08 -6.76
C ARG A 53 -0.67 -9.94 -6.93
N ASN A 54 -1.94 -10.17 -6.60
CA ASN A 54 -2.99 -9.19 -6.79
C ASN A 54 -2.76 -7.94 -5.96
N TYR A 55 -2.48 -8.11 -4.68
CA TYR A 55 -2.33 -6.98 -3.77
C TYR A 55 -1.03 -6.21 -4.01
N THR A 56 0.02 -6.90 -4.43
CA THR A 56 1.26 -6.22 -4.83
C THR A 56 1.05 -5.37 -6.06
N MET A 57 0.33 -5.87 -7.06
CA MET A 57 0.02 -5.10 -8.26
C MET A 57 -0.78 -3.84 -7.95
N GLY A 58 -1.81 -3.95 -7.11
CA GLY A 58 -2.60 -2.79 -6.69
C GLY A 58 -1.78 -1.80 -5.88
N ASP A 59 -0.92 -2.29 -5.00
CA ASP A 59 -0.05 -1.43 -4.20
C ASP A 59 0.92 -0.65 -5.09
N VAL A 60 1.50 -1.30 -6.10
CA VAL A 60 2.41 -0.64 -7.05
C VAL A 60 1.67 0.47 -7.80
N VAL A 61 0.47 0.20 -8.29
CA VAL A 61 -0.33 1.20 -9.00
C VAL A 61 -0.66 2.37 -8.08
N ALA A 62 -1.10 2.09 -6.85
CA ALA A 62 -1.46 3.13 -5.89
C ALA A 62 -0.27 4.02 -5.57
N ARG A 63 0.90 3.43 -5.29
CA ARG A 63 2.11 4.19 -4.98
C ARG A 63 2.60 5.02 -6.16
N TYR A 64 2.55 4.43 -7.37
CA TYR A 64 2.94 5.13 -8.58
C TYR A 64 2.04 6.36 -8.81
N LYS A 65 0.74 6.18 -8.73
CA LYS A 65 -0.19 7.27 -8.94
C LYS A 65 -0.08 8.33 -7.85
N SER A 66 0.14 7.93 -6.61
CA SER A 66 0.35 8.87 -5.52
C SER A 66 1.63 9.70 -5.75
N ALA A 67 2.71 9.04 -6.18
CA ALA A 67 3.98 9.71 -6.45
C ALA A 67 3.91 10.65 -7.65
N THR A 68 2.99 10.40 -8.60
CA THR A 68 2.82 11.25 -9.78
C THR A 68 1.80 12.36 -9.59
N GLY A 69 1.33 12.59 -8.37
CA GLY A 69 0.49 13.73 -8.05
C GLY A 69 -1.00 13.48 -8.01
N HIS A 70 -1.42 12.21 -8.05
CA HIS A 70 -2.83 11.88 -7.89
C HIS A 70 -3.23 11.78 -6.42
N ASN A 71 -4.49 12.05 -6.15
CA ASN A 71 -5.08 11.80 -4.84
C ASN A 71 -5.69 10.39 -4.87
N VAL A 72 -4.99 9.45 -4.30
CA VAL A 72 -5.35 8.03 -4.35
C VAL A 72 -6.13 7.61 -3.12
#